data_b13252af8b39f53fada796d6936a8a48
#
_entry.id   b13252af8b39f53fada796d6936a8a48
#
_cell.length_a   1.000
_cell.length_b   1.000
_cell.length_c   1.000
_cell.angle_alpha   90.00
_cell.angle_beta   90.00
_cell.angle_gamma   90.00
#
_symmetry.space_group_name_H-M   'P 1'
#
loop_
_entity.id
_entity.type
_entity.pdbx_description
1 polymer ?
#
loop_
_entity_poly.entity_id
_entity_poly.type
_entity_poly.pdbx_seq_one_letter_code
_entity_poly.pdbx_strand_id
1 'polypeptide(L)'
;MHDSIAREQSLLVSDDEMENANRYNHRADELFDDFLYVYIHDKDVQLQRTLFPIKERLIDGSTHTIDKDMWHDALDFMNNEYTTTIYGDIQDKGINENTSLENASVERIDLLKTVLTSYDFIKDNGKWNLKEIRNMSFNDCDLRDFLFFYSKFSQDSSYQRRSL
;
A
#
# COMPACT_ATOMS: atom_id res chain seq x y z
N MET A 1 -26.77 -3.30 -67.84
CA MET A 1 -25.71 -3.97 -67.09
C MET A 1 -24.91 -2.89 -66.40
N HIS A 2 -25.20 -2.72 -65.13
CA HIS A 2 -24.50 -1.73 -64.27
C HIS A 2 -23.58 -2.48 -63.34
N ASP A 3 -22.31 -2.31 -63.54
CA ASP A 3 -21.29 -2.77 -62.62
C ASP A 3 -21.15 -1.75 -61.48
N SER A 4 -21.49 -2.19 -60.30
CA SER A 4 -21.25 -1.46 -59.03
C SER A 4 -19.86 -1.80 -58.54
N ILE A 5 -18.96 -0.86 -58.66
CA ILE A 5 -17.63 -0.93 -58.03
C ILE A 5 -17.81 -0.45 -56.60
N ALA A 6 -17.83 -1.37 -55.64
CA ALA A 6 -17.74 -1.06 -54.21
C ALA A 6 -16.32 -0.54 -53.90
N ARG A 7 -16.22 0.73 -53.56
CA ARG A 7 -15.01 1.32 -52.98
C ARG A 7 -14.88 0.84 -51.54
N GLU A 8 -13.96 -0.03 -51.31
CA GLU A 8 -13.38 -0.30 -50.00
C GLU A 8 -12.57 0.94 -49.57
N GLN A 9 -13.15 1.76 -48.71
CA GLN A 9 -12.39 2.77 -47.99
C GLN A 9 -11.71 2.08 -46.80
N SER A 10 -10.46 1.71 -46.96
CA SER A 10 -9.60 1.35 -45.85
C SER A 10 -9.33 2.62 -45.04
N LEU A 11 -9.87 2.68 -43.83
CA LEU A 11 -9.53 3.67 -42.83
C LEU A 11 -8.08 3.41 -42.39
N LEU A 12 -7.15 4.08 -43.08
CA LEU A 12 -5.79 4.22 -42.58
C LEU A 12 -5.85 5.21 -41.42
N VAL A 13 -5.89 4.69 -40.20
CA VAL A 13 -5.64 5.48 -38.99
C VAL A 13 -4.19 5.97 -39.12
N SER A 14 -3.98 7.29 -39.14
CA SER A 14 -2.65 7.88 -39.24
C SER A 14 -1.80 7.51 -38.04
N ASP A 15 -0.50 7.33 -38.25
CA ASP A 15 0.46 7.05 -37.16
C ASP A 15 0.39 8.13 -36.09
N ASP A 16 0.05 9.38 -36.42
CA ASP A 16 -0.18 10.48 -35.48
C ASP A 16 -1.41 10.27 -34.60
N GLU A 17 -2.46 9.59 -35.08
CA GLU A 17 -3.65 9.27 -34.26
C GLU A 17 -3.36 8.11 -33.32
N MET A 18 -2.54 7.14 -33.74
CA MET A 18 -2.05 6.07 -32.87
C MET A 18 -1.09 6.59 -31.81
N GLU A 19 -0.20 7.54 -32.15
CA GLU A 19 0.72 8.15 -31.21
C GLU A 19 -0.02 9.06 -30.21
N ASN A 20 -1.05 9.78 -30.64
CA ASN A 20 -1.93 10.55 -29.78
C ASN A 20 -2.78 9.63 -28.86
N ALA A 21 -3.36 8.56 -29.37
CA ALA A 21 -4.09 7.59 -28.56
C ALA A 21 -3.17 6.95 -27.48
N ASN A 22 -1.90 6.74 -27.80
CA ASN A 22 -0.91 6.22 -26.86
C ASN A 22 -0.48 7.26 -25.82
N ARG A 23 -0.49 8.56 -26.15
CA ARG A 23 -0.23 9.67 -25.19
C ARG A 23 -1.37 9.86 -24.20
N TYR A 24 -2.62 9.60 -24.58
CA TYR A 24 -3.79 9.67 -23.69
C TYR A 24 -3.98 8.41 -22.85
N ASN A 25 -3.26 7.34 -23.13
CA ASN A 25 -3.24 6.11 -22.36
C ASN A 25 -2.20 6.11 -21.22
N HIS A 26 -1.60 7.27 -20.90
CA HIS A 26 -1.00 7.46 -19.58
C HIS A 26 -2.14 7.48 -18.58
N ARG A 27 -2.54 6.29 -18.17
CA ARG A 27 -3.42 6.06 -17.04
C ARG A 27 -2.79 6.82 -15.88
N ALA A 28 -3.47 7.87 -15.38
CA ALA A 28 -2.98 8.62 -14.25
C ALA A 28 -2.62 7.62 -13.15
N ASP A 29 -1.42 7.74 -12.60
CA ASP A 29 -0.97 6.90 -11.50
C ASP A 29 -1.97 7.00 -10.36
N GLU A 30 -2.33 5.86 -9.81
CA GLU A 30 -3.24 5.78 -8.66
C GLU A 30 -2.58 6.44 -7.44
N LEU A 31 -3.26 7.40 -6.83
CA LEU A 31 -2.81 7.99 -5.58
C LEU A 31 -2.92 6.97 -4.45
N PHE A 32 -1.91 6.89 -3.60
CA PHE A 32 -1.88 5.89 -2.54
C PHE A 32 -3.02 6.06 -1.53
N ASP A 33 -3.31 7.29 -1.12
CA ASP A 33 -4.35 7.58 -0.13
C ASP A 33 -5.75 7.20 -0.64
N ASP A 34 -6.05 7.49 -1.91
CA ASP A 34 -7.32 7.12 -2.53
C ASP A 34 -7.45 5.59 -2.63
N PHE A 35 -6.38 4.93 -3.06
CA PHE A 35 -6.31 3.47 -3.08
C PHE A 35 -6.49 2.87 -1.69
N LEU A 36 -5.74 3.35 -0.69
CA LEU A 36 -5.76 2.83 0.67
C LEU A 36 -7.16 2.96 1.28
N TYR A 37 -7.83 4.10 1.06
CA TYR A 37 -9.19 4.29 1.53
C TYR A 37 -10.13 3.21 0.99
N VAL A 38 -10.11 2.94 -0.31
CA VAL A 38 -10.94 1.90 -0.92
C VAL A 38 -10.52 0.51 -0.45
N TYR A 39 -9.22 0.25 -0.41
CA TYR A 39 -8.65 -1.03 0.01
C TYR A 39 -9.08 -1.43 1.43
N ILE A 40 -9.13 -0.49 2.36
CA ILE A 40 -9.55 -0.74 3.74
C ILE A 40 -11.04 -1.10 3.82
N HIS A 41 -11.90 -0.49 2.99
CA HIS A 41 -13.33 -0.61 3.11
C HIS A 41 -13.99 -1.62 2.18
N ASP A 42 -13.25 -2.11 1.17
CA ASP A 42 -13.77 -3.02 0.14
C ASP A 42 -12.98 -4.33 0.09
N LYS A 43 -13.64 -5.41 0.54
CA LYS A 43 -13.05 -6.75 0.59
C LYS A 43 -12.70 -7.30 -0.80
N ASP A 44 -13.48 -6.98 -1.82
CA ASP A 44 -13.21 -7.43 -3.18
C ASP A 44 -11.96 -6.75 -3.73
N VAL A 45 -11.77 -5.47 -3.40
CA VAL A 45 -10.53 -4.74 -3.72
C VAL A 45 -9.34 -5.33 -2.98
N GLN A 46 -9.48 -5.68 -1.71
CA GLN A 46 -8.42 -6.38 -0.96
C GLN A 46 -8.00 -7.68 -1.68
N LEU A 47 -8.98 -8.52 -2.05
CA LEU A 47 -8.72 -9.79 -2.73
C LEU A 47 -8.11 -9.64 -4.14
N GLN A 48 -8.34 -8.50 -4.80
CA GLN A 48 -7.79 -8.21 -6.13
C GLN A 48 -6.43 -7.54 -6.07
N ARG A 49 -6.15 -6.81 -4.99
CA ARG A 49 -4.99 -5.93 -4.85
C ARG A 49 -4.01 -6.43 -3.78
N THR A 50 -4.11 -7.68 -3.37
CA THR A 50 -3.13 -8.40 -2.56
C THR A 50 -2.43 -9.44 -3.42
N LEU A 51 -1.10 -9.47 -3.37
CA LEU A 51 -0.28 -10.42 -4.14
C LEU A 51 -0.25 -11.77 -3.41
N PHE A 52 -1.19 -12.65 -3.74
CA PHE A 52 -1.26 -13.99 -3.14
C PHE A 52 -0.33 -15.02 -3.82
N PRO A 53 0.23 -15.99 -3.05
CA PRO A 53 0.15 -16.09 -1.59
C PRO A 53 0.96 -14.96 -0.95
N ILE A 54 0.37 -14.26 0.01
CA ILE A 54 1.07 -13.17 0.69
C ILE A 54 1.98 -13.70 1.79
N LYS A 55 3.17 -13.12 1.92
CA LYS A 55 4.09 -13.45 3.00
C LYS A 55 3.77 -12.61 4.23
N GLU A 56 3.72 -13.29 5.38
CA GLU A 56 3.68 -12.65 6.67
C GLU A 56 4.90 -13.07 7.49
N ARG A 57 5.69 -12.09 7.91
CA ARG A 57 6.82 -12.30 8.83
C ARG A 57 6.31 -12.12 10.25
N LEU A 58 6.55 -13.13 11.08
CA LEU A 58 6.17 -13.11 12.49
C LEU A 58 7.27 -12.47 13.36
N ILE A 59 6.91 -12.14 14.62
CA ILE A 59 7.82 -11.50 15.59
C ILE A 59 9.05 -12.35 15.89
N ASP A 60 8.92 -13.67 15.84
CA ASP A 60 10.06 -14.60 16.04
C ASP A 60 10.98 -14.73 14.82
N GLY A 61 10.72 -13.96 13.76
CA GLY A 61 11.46 -13.98 12.50
C GLY A 61 11.04 -15.07 11.54
N SER A 62 10.17 -15.99 11.93
CA SER A 62 9.60 -16.98 11.02
C SER A 62 8.69 -16.31 9.98
N THR A 63 8.47 -17.01 8.87
CA THR A 63 7.59 -16.51 7.79
C THR A 63 6.59 -17.59 7.45
N HIS A 64 5.33 -17.21 7.33
CA HIS A 64 4.32 -18.07 6.72
C HIS A 64 3.66 -17.36 5.54
N THR A 65 2.87 -18.11 4.77
CA THR A 65 2.12 -17.57 3.64
C THR A 65 0.63 -17.70 3.90
N ILE A 66 -0.12 -16.70 3.48
CA ILE A 66 -1.58 -16.70 3.54
C ILE A 66 -2.09 -16.77 2.11
N ASP A 67 -2.85 -17.83 1.81
CA ASP A 67 -3.51 -18.00 0.53
C ASP A 67 -4.79 -17.15 0.44
N LYS A 68 -5.26 -16.95 -0.77
CA LYS A 68 -6.41 -16.08 -1.04
C LYS A 68 -7.70 -16.51 -0.34
N ASP A 69 -7.93 -17.80 -0.20
CA ASP A 69 -9.08 -18.40 0.48
C ASP A 69 -9.01 -18.28 2.01
N MET A 70 -7.81 -18.10 2.54
CA MET A 70 -7.55 -17.87 3.96
C MET A 70 -7.51 -16.39 4.34
N TRP A 71 -7.72 -15.49 3.38
CA TRP A 71 -7.73 -14.04 3.58
C TRP A 71 -9.07 -13.58 4.16
N HIS A 72 -9.35 -13.84 5.43
CA HIS A 72 -10.65 -13.53 5.99
C HIS A 72 -10.68 -12.25 6.82
N ASP A 73 -9.63 -12.00 7.61
CA ASP A 73 -9.68 -10.99 8.66
C ASP A 73 -8.34 -10.27 8.88
N ALA A 74 -7.41 -10.35 7.91
CA ALA A 74 -6.04 -9.87 8.12
C ALA A 74 -5.94 -8.34 8.28
N LEU A 75 -6.99 -7.59 7.95
CA LEU A 75 -6.94 -6.13 7.91
C LEU A 75 -8.08 -5.50 8.72
N ASP A 76 -8.05 -5.71 10.02
CA ASP A 76 -8.83 -4.89 10.93
C ASP A 76 -8.06 -3.58 11.23
N PHE A 77 -7.89 -2.76 10.21
CA PHE A 77 -7.20 -1.46 10.32
C PHE A 77 -7.95 -0.45 11.18
N MET A 78 -9.20 -0.71 11.54
CA MET A 78 -10.10 0.32 12.05
C MET A 78 -10.45 0.18 13.52
N ASN A 79 -10.01 -0.87 14.21
CA ASN A 79 -10.38 -1.07 15.61
C ASN A 79 -9.39 -0.44 16.59
N ASN A 80 -9.54 0.87 16.83
CA ASN A 80 -8.94 1.61 17.94
C ASN A 80 -7.41 1.59 18.07
N GLU A 81 -6.70 1.34 16.98
CA GLU A 81 -5.24 1.29 16.94
C GLU A 81 -4.68 2.51 16.20
N TYR A 82 -3.48 2.90 16.57
CA TYR A 82 -2.78 3.98 15.90
C TYR A 82 -2.19 3.46 14.59
N THR A 83 -2.46 4.17 13.49
CA THR A 83 -1.89 3.87 12.18
C THR A 83 -1.09 5.06 11.67
N THR A 84 0.03 4.78 11.03
CA THR A 84 0.84 5.76 10.31
C THR A 84 1.06 5.27 8.88
N THR A 85 1.15 6.20 7.94
CA THR A 85 1.48 5.89 6.54
C THR A 85 2.86 6.45 6.23
N ILE A 86 3.74 5.61 5.69
CA ILE A 86 5.09 5.98 5.30
C ILE A 86 5.20 5.82 3.79
N TYR A 87 5.60 6.90 3.11
CA TYR A 87 5.82 6.93 1.67
C TYR A 87 7.30 6.79 1.35
N GLY A 88 7.63 5.87 0.45
CA GLY A 88 8.98 5.69 -0.07
C GLY A 88 9.94 4.99 0.88
N ASP A 89 11.18 4.86 0.45
CA ASP A 89 12.26 4.38 1.30
C ASP A 89 12.78 5.55 2.14
N ILE A 90 12.77 5.40 3.46
CA ILE A 90 13.28 6.42 4.42
C ILE A 90 14.74 6.81 4.12
N GLN A 91 15.45 6.03 3.32
CA GLN A 91 16.83 6.29 2.91
C GLN A 91 16.96 7.31 1.78
N ASP A 92 15.92 7.60 1.04
CA ASP A 92 15.93 8.64 0.00
C ASP A 92 15.73 10.03 0.63
N LYS A 93 16.79 10.59 1.20
CA LYS A 93 16.85 11.94 1.78
C LYS A 93 16.81 13.07 0.73
N GLY A 94 16.30 12.82 -0.44
CA GLY A 94 16.07 13.80 -1.49
C GLY A 94 14.61 13.81 -1.88
N ILE A 95 13.82 14.68 -1.26
CA ILE A 95 12.48 15.04 -1.77
C ILE A 95 12.71 15.77 -3.11
N ASN A 96 12.94 15.00 -4.15
CA ASN A 96 12.82 15.48 -5.52
C ASN A 96 11.36 15.30 -5.92
N GLU A 97 10.67 16.37 -6.18
CA GLU A 97 9.25 16.50 -6.55
C GLU A 97 8.81 15.67 -7.77
N ASN A 98 9.69 14.84 -8.34
CA ASN A 98 9.46 14.04 -9.54
C ASN A 98 9.65 12.53 -9.38
N THR A 99 9.85 12.01 -8.19
CA THR A 99 9.91 10.55 -8.00
C THR A 99 8.48 10.00 -7.90
N SER A 100 8.07 9.25 -8.91
CA SER A 100 6.88 8.41 -8.78
C SER A 100 7.11 7.46 -7.60
N LEU A 101 6.35 7.61 -6.53
CA LEU A 101 6.40 6.72 -5.38
C LEU A 101 6.02 5.31 -5.84
N GLU A 102 6.93 4.35 -5.70
CA GLU A 102 6.70 2.96 -6.09
C GLU A 102 6.45 2.06 -4.88
N ASN A 103 6.80 2.54 -3.69
CA ASN A 103 6.63 1.82 -2.43
C ASN A 103 5.96 2.70 -1.40
N ALA A 104 5.08 2.09 -0.59
CA ALA A 104 4.46 2.72 0.56
C ALA A 104 4.23 1.66 1.64
N SER A 105 4.30 2.05 2.91
CA SER A 105 3.99 1.17 4.02
C SER A 105 2.97 1.82 4.94
N VAL A 106 2.04 1.02 5.43
CA VAL A 106 1.12 1.41 6.49
C VAL A 106 1.51 0.66 7.75
N GLU A 107 1.82 1.38 8.81
CA GLU A 107 2.19 0.81 10.09
C GLU A 107 1.04 0.90 11.08
N ARG A 108 0.71 -0.22 11.68
CA ARG A 108 -0.23 -0.33 12.80
C ARG A 108 0.54 -0.54 14.09
N ILE A 109 0.31 0.33 15.06
CA ILE A 109 1.02 0.34 16.34
C ILE A 109 0.08 -0.19 17.44
N ASP A 110 0.33 -1.40 17.92
CA ASP A 110 -0.37 -1.97 19.08
C ASP A 110 0.43 -1.65 20.36
N LEU A 111 0.00 -0.59 21.04
CA LEU A 111 0.67 -0.11 22.26
C LEU A 111 0.57 -1.08 23.44
N LEU A 112 -0.47 -1.92 23.47
CA LEU A 112 -0.68 -2.88 24.56
C LEU A 112 0.19 -4.11 24.38
N LYS A 113 0.26 -4.63 23.15
CA LYS A 113 1.09 -5.80 22.82
C LYS A 113 2.54 -5.43 22.55
N THR A 114 2.85 -4.14 22.45
CA THR A 114 4.19 -3.62 22.06
C THR A 114 4.67 -4.21 20.71
N VAL A 115 3.75 -4.23 19.74
CA VAL A 115 3.96 -4.76 18.39
C VAL A 115 3.68 -3.69 17.35
N LEU A 116 4.53 -3.65 16.34
CA LEU A 116 4.33 -2.87 15.13
C LEU A 116 4.09 -3.84 13.98
N THR A 117 2.96 -3.68 13.28
CA THR A 117 2.67 -4.42 12.06
C THR A 117 2.80 -3.47 10.87
N SER A 118 3.67 -3.80 9.93
CA SER A 118 3.87 -3.06 8.68
C SER A 118 3.19 -3.81 7.53
N TYR A 119 2.36 -3.10 6.79
CA TYR A 119 1.75 -3.56 5.54
C TYR A 119 2.46 -2.86 4.39
N ASP A 120 3.25 -3.61 3.63
CA ASP A 120 4.12 -3.08 2.59
C ASP A 120 3.44 -3.20 1.22
N PHE A 121 3.24 -2.06 0.59
CA PHE A 121 2.62 -1.94 -0.72
C PHE A 121 3.66 -1.58 -1.78
N ILE A 122 3.44 -2.11 -2.99
CA ILE A 122 4.21 -1.73 -4.18
C ILE A 122 3.26 -1.23 -5.27
N LYS A 123 3.75 -0.29 -6.08
CA LYS A 123 3.05 0.14 -7.29
C LYS A 123 3.57 -0.66 -8.49
N ASP A 124 2.69 -1.38 -9.13
CA ASP A 124 2.96 -2.10 -10.38
C ASP A 124 1.99 -1.64 -11.47
N ASN A 125 2.51 -1.24 -12.62
CA ASN A 125 1.72 -0.71 -13.74
C ASN A 125 0.73 0.39 -13.32
N GLY A 126 1.18 1.32 -12.47
CA GLY A 126 0.38 2.44 -11.96
C GLY A 126 -0.66 2.06 -10.90
N LYS A 127 -0.66 0.81 -10.40
CA LYS A 127 -1.61 0.31 -9.41
C LYS A 127 -0.91 -0.19 -8.15
N TRP A 128 -1.44 0.17 -7.00
CA TRP A 128 -0.95 -0.29 -5.71
C TRP A 128 -1.42 -1.70 -5.38
N ASN A 129 -0.53 -2.51 -4.80
CA ASN A 129 -0.81 -3.86 -4.37
C ASN A 129 -0.11 -4.14 -3.05
N LEU A 130 -0.79 -4.82 -2.11
CA LEU A 130 -0.15 -5.32 -0.89
C LEU A 130 0.78 -6.49 -1.24
N LYS A 131 2.04 -6.38 -0.81
CA LYS A 131 3.10 -7.33 -1.14
C LYS A 131 3.52 -8.21 0.03
N GLU A 132 3.60 -7.65 1.23
CA GLU A 132 4.11 -8.33 2.41
C GLU A 132 3.51 -7.72 3.69
N ILE A 133 3.40 -8.54 4.73
CA ILE A 133 3.06 -8.12 6.09
C ILE A 133 4.25 -8.46 6.99
N ARG A 134 4.66 -7.51 7.85
CA ARG A 134 5.76 -7.71 8.79
C ARG A 134 5.32 -7.34 10.20
N ASN A 135 5.45 -8.28 11.13
CA ASN A 135 5.23 -8.03 12.56
C ASN A 135 6.59 -7.89 13.25
N MET A 136 6.76 -6.82 14.02
CA MET A 136 8.00 -6.51 14.74
C MET A 136 7.68 -6.20 16.19
N SER A 137 8.53 -6.67 17.12
CA SER A 137 8.51 -6.16 18.49
C SER A 137 9.03 -4.73 18.52
N PHE A 138 8.54 -3.90 19.44
CA PHE A 138 9.12 -2.57 19.66
C PHE A 138 10.63 -2.63 19.93
N ASN A 139 11.13 -3.73 20.50
CA ASN A 139 12.57 -3.92 20.75
C ASN A 139 13.42 -3.92 19.47
N ASP A 140 12.81 -4.30 18.35
CA ASP A 140 13.48 -4.47 17.06
C ASP A 140 13.23 -3.27 16.11
N CYS A 141 12.49 -2.25 16.59
CA CYS A 141 12.18 -1.05 15.83
C CYS A 141 13.22 0.06 16.05
N ASP A 142 13.53 0.84 15.01
CA ASP A 142 14.43 2.00 15.10
C ASP A 142 13.89 3.07 16.07
N LEU A 143 12.57 3.19 16.18
CA LEU A 143 11.87 4.12 17.09
C LEU A 143 11.56 3.50 18.46
N ARG A 144 12.26 2.44 18.87
CA ARG A 144 12.01 1.67 20.09
C ARG A 144 11.74 2.55 21.31
N ASP A 145 12.65 3.46 21.61
CA ASP A 145 12.58 4.27 22.83
C ASP A 145 11.36 5.21 22.82
N PHE A 146 11.03 5.77 21.65
CA PHE A 146 9.83 6.57 21.46
C PHE A 146 8.56 5.73 21.61
N LEU A 147 8.49 4.55 21.03
CA LEU A 147 7.34 3.66 21.08
C LEU A 147 7.07 3.19 22.52
N PHE A 148 8.11 2.85 23.28
CA PHE A 148 7.97 2.51 24.71
C PHE A 148 7.56 3.71 25.55
N PHE A 149 8.14 4.89 25.30
CA PHE A 149 7.70 6.12 25.96
C PHE A 149 6.22 6.37 25.67
N TYR A 150 5.81 6.31 24.43
CA TYR A 150 4.44 6.58 24.01
C TYR A 150 3.45 5.56 24.57
N SER A 151 3.80 4.27 24.55
CA SER A 151 2.99 3.23 25.20
C SER A 151 2.77 3.53 26.68
N LYS A 152 3.83 3.85 27.41
CA LYS A 152 3.73 4.18 28.84
C LYS A 152 2.97 5.49 29.08
N PHE A 153 3.24 6.49 28.27
CA PHE A 153 2.55 7.79 28.36
C PHE A 153 1.05 7.65 28.11
N SER A 154 0.62 6.86 27.14
CA SER A 154 -0.79 6.67 26.81
C SER A 154 -1.58 5.89 27.87
N GLN A 155 -0.90 5.07 28.70
CA GLN A 155 -1.54 4.15 29.67
C GLN A 155 -1.43 4.61 31.13
N ASP A 156 -0.48 5.47 31.49
CA ASP A 156 -0.20 5.87 32.86
C ASP A 156 -0.37 7.39 33.07
N SER A 157 -1.51 7.79 33.63
CA SER A 157 -1.79 9.19 33.94
C SER A 157 -0.82 9.81 34.98
N SER A 158 -0.22 8.99 35.83
CA SER A 158 0.80 9.46 36.78
C SER A 158 2.12 9.69 36.05
N TYR A 159 2.44 8.89 35.06
CA TYR A 159 3.59 9.10 34.22
C TYR A 159 3.42 10.34 33.34
N GLN A 160 2.23 10.55 32.75
CA GLN A 160 1.91 11.77 32.00
C GLN A 160 2.21 13.02 32.79
N ARG A 161 1.72 13.10 34.02
CA ARG A 161 1.92 14.26 34.91
C ARG A 161 3.38 14.53 35.31
N ARG A 162 4.24 13.51 35.30
CA ARG A 162 5.67 13.65 35.62
C ARG A 162 6.54 13.98 34.38
N SER A 163 6.00 13.74 33.19
CA SER A 163 6.70 13.94 31.92
C SER A 163 6.42 15.30 31.28
N LEU A 164 5.47 16.06 31.84
CA LEU A 164 5.15 17.45 31.46
C LEU A 164 5.80 18.43 32.43
#